data_5cadcae63b209c3e04b4f997146e5a7a
#
_entry.id   5cadcae63b209c3e04b4f997146e5a7a
#
_cell.length_a   1.000
_cell.length_b   1.000
_cell.length_c   1.000
_cell.angle_alpha   90.00
_cell.angle_beta   90.00
_cell.angle_gamma   90.00
#
_symmetry.space_group_name_H-M   'P 1'
#
loop_
_entity.id
_entity.type
_entity.pdbx_description
1 polymer ?
#
loop_
_entity_poly.entity_id
_entity_poly.type
_entity_poly.pdbx_seq_one_letter_code
_entity_poly.pdbx_strand_id
1 'polypeptide(L)'
;MKFNIKKVAATFLSVAMLTTGSAQLSVFAQQTLKYEAENGTLGGSAYIQTDSSASGSRSVRFSDSSCTWSQTVTVSESGYYKIKLYSRGEGSNKINNLSVNGSNAGTFSSANGYAYKASTVNGIYLKKGQNTVKITMSWGYFSLDYITIEKMSSSNAYTAAENLVDPYASQSTQRLYSYMKDVYGKKVI
;
A
#
# COMPACT_ATOMS: atom_id res chain seq x y z
N MET A 1 29.12 41.46 16.97
CA MET A 1 27.76 40.92 16.87
C MET A 1 27.85 39.39 17.00
N LYS A 2 27.51 38.82 18.18
CA LYS A 2 27.72 37.40 18.48
C LYS A 2 26.42 36.66 18.22
N PHE A 3 26.42 35.74 17.27
CA PHE A 3 25.28 34.84 16.98
C PHE A 3 25.29 33.70 18.01
N ASN A 4 24.21 33.61 18.75
CA ASN A 4 23.98 32.57 19.74
C ASN A 4 23.16 31.44 19.13
N ILE A 5 23.80 30.31 18.78
CA ILE A 5 23.15 29.12 18.30
C ILE A 5 22.61 28.36 19.50
N LYS A 6 21.29 28.40 19.72
CA LYS A 6 20.63 27.54 20.70
C LYS A 6 20.58 26.11 20.16
N LYS A 7 21.37 25.23 20.79
CA LYS A 7 21.31 23.78 20.56
C LYS A 7 19.99 23.26 21.10
N VAL A 8 19.15 22.72 20.22
CA VAL A 8 18.02 21.90 20.63
C VAL A 8 18.55 20.51 20.96
N ALA A 9 18.61 20.20 22.21
CA ALA A 9 18.96 18.86 22.70
C ALA A 9 17.68 17.99 22.63
N ALA A 10 17.67 17.01 21.77
CA ALA A 10 16.66 15.95 21.81
C ALA A 10 17.03 15.00 22.96
N THR A 11 16.25 15.03 24.00
CA THR A 11 16.42 14.15 25.18
C THR A 11 15.88 12.77 24.81
N PHE A 12 16.77 11.83 24.50
CA PHE A 12 16.44 10.40 24.48
C PHE A 12 16.33 9.91 25.91
N LEU A 13 15.12 9.63 26.37
CA LEU A 13 14.88 8.96 27.64
C LEU A 13 15.18 7.46 27.47
N SER A 14 16.44 7.07 27.76
CA SER A 14 16.83 5.67 27.86
C SER A 14 16.39 5.12 29.21
N VAL A 15 15.31 4.39 29.28
CA VAL A 15 14.98 3.57 30.46
C VAL A 15 15.74 2.27 30.34
N ALA A 16 16.87 2.19 31.10
CA ALA A 16 17.56 0.95 31.32
C ALA A 16 16.80 0.14 32.39
N MET A 17 16.03 -0.87 31.99
CA MET A 17 15.55 -1.89 32.91
C MET A 17 16.46 -3.10 32.84
N LEU A 18 17.15 -3.39 33.97
CA LEU A 18 17.73 -4.69 34.23
C LEU A 18 16.62 -5.73 34.30
N THR A 19 16.60 -6.69 33.35
CA THR A 19 15.69 -7.83 33.41
C THR A 19 16.46 -9.11 33.27
N THR A 20 16.31 -9.96 34.28
CA THR A 20 16.55 -11.40 34.26
C THR A 20 15.78 -12.04 33.09
N GLY A 21 16.50 -12.66 32.23
CA GLY A 21 16.16 -13.68 31.20
C GLY A 21 14.69 -13.87 30.77
N SER A 22 14.07 -12.86 30.19
CA SER A 22 12.87 -13.06 29.38
C SER A 22 13.15 -12.62 27.93
N ALA A 23 12.92 -13.51 26.97
CA ALA A 23 13.04 -13.19 25.57
C ALA A 23 12.15 -11.97 25.25
N GLN A 24 12.76 -10.83 24.97
CA GLN A 24 12.02 -9.65 24.51
C GLN A 24 11.48 -9.97 23.12
N LEU A 25 10.18 -10.20 23.05
CA LEU A 25 9.44 -10.13 21.78
C LEU A 25 9.50 -8.68 21.32
N SER A 26 10.45 -8.37 20.44
CA SER A 26 10.48 -7.09 19.74
C SER A 26 9.22 -7.00 18.90
N VAL A 27 8.19 -6.36 19.42
CA VAL A 27 7.05 -5.93 18.61
C VAL A 27 7.57 -4.83 17.69
N PHE A 28 8.09 -5.21 16.53
CA PHE A 28 8.35 -4.23 15.48
C PHE A 28 7.01 -3.64 15.07
N ALA A 29 6.80 -2.37 15.45
CA ALA A 29 5.66 -1.62 14.94
C ALA A 29 5.70 -1.72 13.41
N GLN A 30 4.65 -2.28 12.83
CA GLN A 30 4.54 -2.47 11.38
C GLN A 30 4.52 -1.08 10.74
N GLN A 31 5.60 -0.72 10.05
CA GLN A 31 5.73 0.59 9.43
C GLN A 31 4.71 0.72 8.29
N THR A 32 3.84 1.71 8.39
CA THR A 32 2.95 2.13 7.31
C THR A 32 3.63 3.21 6.50
N LEU A 33 3.85 2.97 5.21
CA LEU A 33 4.38 3.94 4.27
C LEU A 33 3.20 4.63 3.58
N LYS A 34 3.16 5.96 3.59
CA LYS A 34 2.13 6.77 2.93
C LYS A 34 2.70 7.51 1.73
N TYR A 35 1.96 7.52 0.63
CA TYR A 35 2.29 8.24 -0.60
C TYR A 35 1.07 9.02 -1.07
N GLU A 36 1.17 10.36 -1.06
CA GLU A 36 0.12 11.25 -1.55
C GLU A 36 0.00 11.12 -3.07
N ALA A 37 -1.22 11.10 -3.58
CA ALA A 37 -1.47 10.82 -5.00
C ALA A 37 -0.94 11.93 -5.91
N GLU A 38 -1.01 13.19 -5.47
CA GLU A 38 -0.51 14.34 -6.23
C GLU A 38 1.01 14.34 -6.45
N ASN A 39 1.77 13.52 -5.69
CA ASN A 39 3.20 13.34 -5.86
C ASN A 39 3.55 12.23 -6.85
N GLY A 40 2.56 11.52 -7.37
CA GLY A 40 2.74 10.49 -8.38
C GLY A 40 2.87 11.05 -9.81
N THR A 41 3.20 10.16 -10.73
CA THR A 41 3.22 10.46 -12.17
C THR A 41 1.86 10.23 -12.77
N LEU A 42 1.31 11.26 -13.40
CA LEU A 42 0.01 11.23 -14.06
C LEU A 42 0.16 10.89 -15.54
N GLY A 43 -0.82 10.19 -16.10
CA GLY A 43 -0.90 9.91 -17.52
C GLY A 43 -2.32 10.02 -18.06
N GLY A 44 -2.43 10.21 -19.38
CA GLY A 44 -3.70 10.51 -20.02
C GLY A 44 -4.31 11.82 -19.53
N SER A 45 -5.60 11.84 -19.29
CA SER A 45 -6.35 13.00 -18.81
C SER A 45 -6.41 13.11 -17.29
N ALA A 46 -5.60 12.36 -16.54
CA ALA A 46 -5.54 12.47 -15.08
C ALA A 46 -4.96 13.83 -14.68
N TYR A 47 -5.53 14.46 -13.65
CA TYR A 47 -5.06 15.77 -13.18
C TYR A 47 -5.21 15.92 -11.67
N ILE A 48 -4.40 16.84 -11.12
CA ILE A 48 -4.48 17.21 -9.71
C ILE A 48 -5.59 18.24 -9.54
N GLN A 49 -6.46 18.02 -8.57
CA GLN A 49 -7.52 18.95 -8.16
C GLN A 49 -7.34 19.38 -6.71
N THR A 50 -7.79 20.60 -6.39
CA THR A 50 -7.95 21.05 -5.00
C THR A 50 -9.20 20.40 -4.42
N ASP A 51 -9.07 19.81 -3.24
CA ASP A 51 -10.15 19.11 -2.55
C ASP A 51 -9.92 19.17 -1.04
N SER A 52 -10.66 20.03 -0.35
CA SER A 52 -10.50 20.25 1.09
C SER A 52 -10.79 19.01 1.94
N SER A 53 -11.44 17.98 1.39
CA SER A 53 -11.70 16.71 2.08
C SER A 53 -10.59 15.69 1.92
N ALA A 54 -9.60 15.98 1.05
CA ALA A 54 -8.44 15.14 0.82
C ALA A 54 -7.27 15.50 1.76
N SER A 55 -6.36 14.56 1.96
CA SER A 55 -5.09 14.79 2.62
C SER A 55 -4.31 15.88 1.87
N GLY A 56 -3.71 16.83 2.59
CA GLY A 56 -3.03 17.96 1.94
C GLY A 56 -3.93 18.86 1.07
N SER A 57 -5.25 18.70 1.15
CA SER A 57 -6.25 19.42 0.35
C SER A 57 -6.07 19.24 -1.16
N ARG A 58 -5.50 18.10 -1.61
CA ARG A 58 -5.26 17.78 -3.01
C ARG A 58 -5.57 16.31 -3.27
N SER A 59 -6.03 16.02 -4.49
CA SER A 59 -6.24 14.66 -4.95
C SER A 59 -6.02 14.54 -6.44
N VAL A 60 -5.87 13.33 -6.95
CA VAL A 60 -5.77 13.06 -8.38
C VAL A 60 -7.14 12.63 -8.90
N ARG A 61 -7.63 13.35 -9.89
CA ARG A 61 -8.88 13.07 -10.60
C ARG A 61 -8.64 12.18 -11.80
N PHE A 62 -9.44 11.12 -11.90
CA PHE A 62 -9.54 10.24 -13.06
C PHE A 62 -10.85 10.55 -13.79
N SER A 63 -10.75 11.12 -14.97
CA SER A 63 -11.88 11.70 -15.71
C SER A 63 -12.25 10.98 -16.99
N ASP A 64 -11.43 10.04 -17.45
CA ASP A 64 -11.72 9.17 -18.60
C ASP A 64 -10.83 7.93 -18.60
N SER A 65 -11.09 7.02 -19.55
CA SER A 65 -10.38 5.73 -19.64
C SER A 65 -8.90 5.81 -20.00
N SER A 66 -8.39 6.98 -20.42
CA SER A 66 -6.96 7.20 -20.67
C SER A 66 -6.18 7.43 -19.38
N CYS A 67 -6.88 7.77 -18.29
CA CYS A 67 -6.25 8.14 -17.04
C CYS A 67 -5.43 7.01 -16.43
N THR A 68 -4.21 7.35 -16.09
CA THR A 68 -3.31 6.50 -15.32
C THR A 68 -2.61 7.30 -14.23
N TRP A 69 -2.19 6.61 -13.20
CA TRP A 69 -1.35 7.15 -12.13
C TRP A 69 -0.29 6.12 -11.77
N SER A 70 0.92 6.56 -11.49
CA SER A 70 1.96 5.67 -11.00
C SER A 70 2.83 6.32 -9.94
N GLN A 71 3.32 5.52 -9.01
CA GLN A 71 4.17 5.93 -7.91
C GLN A 71 5.29 4.93 -7.71
N THR A 72 6.53 5.44 -7.62
CA THR A 72 7.65 4.64 -7.12
C THR A 72 7.57 4.57 -5.60
N VAL A 73 7.48 3.35 -5.08
CA VAL A 73 7.44 3.06 -3.65
C VAL A 73 8.70 2.30 -3.26
N THR A 74 9.24 2.59 -2.09
CA THR A 74 10.48 1.93 -1.62
C THR A 74 10.19 1.18 -0.34
N VAL A 75 10.52 -0.12 -0.32
CA VAL A 75 10.39 -0.98 0.86
C VAL A 75 11.75 -1.48 1.32
N SER A 76 11.93 -1.60 2.64
CA SER A 76 13.20 -2.03 3.26
C SER A 76 13.48 -3.52 3.10
N GLU A 77 12.46 -4.32 2.86
CA GLU A 77 12.53 -5.77 2.77
C GLU A 77 11.63 -6.31 1.66
N SER A 78 12.03 -7.43 1.05
CA SER A 78 11.14 -8.18 0.17
C SER A 78 10.07 -8.91 0.99
N GLY A 79 8.87 -9.05 0.43
CA GLY A 79 7.78 -9.77 1.10
C GLY A 79 6.42 -9.41 0.57
N TYR A 80 5.40 -9.87 1.27
CA TYR A 80 4.01 -9.59 0.95
C TYR A 80 3.51 -8.37 1.71
N TYR A 81 2.78 -7.53 0.99
CA TYR A 81 2.27 -6.26 1.47
C TYR A 81 0.78 -6.15 1.17
N LYS A 82 0.08 -5.37 1.96
CA LYS A 82 -1.23 -4.84 1.64
C LYS A 82 -1.08 -3.39 1.18
N ILE A 83 -1.81 -3.04 0.13
CA ILE A 83 -1.90 -1.68 -0.40
C ILE A 83 -3.32 -1.20 -0.14
N LYS A 84 -3.46 -0.12 0.63
CA LYS A 84 -4.74 0.56 0.83
C LYS A 84 -4.76 1.78 -0.08
N LEU A 85 -5.83 1.92 -0.86
CA LEU A 85 -6.05 3.04 -1.76
C LEU A 85 -7.21 3.86 -1.20
N TYR A 86 -6.92 5.09 -0.79
CA TYR A 86 -7.92 6.01 -0.27
C TYR A 86 -8.48 6.79 -1.43
N SER A 87 -9.72 6.48 -1.79
CA SER A 87 -10.37 7.01 -2.99
C SER A 87 -11.87 7.20 -2.77
N ARG A 88 -12.49 8.00 -3.64
CA ARG A 88 -13.94 8.17 -3.72
C ARG A 88 -14.41 8.07 -5.15
N GLY A 89 -15.51 7.36 -5.38
CA GLY A 89 -16.19 7.27 -6.67
C GLY A 89 -17.33 8.27 -6.77
N GLU A 90 -17.75 8.60 -7.98
CA GLU A 90 -18.89 9.47 -8.24
C GLU A 90 -20.09 8.65 -8.75
N GLY A 91 -21.24 8.88 -8.14
CA GLY A 91 -22.52 8.31 -8.52
C GLY A 91 -22.69 6.81 -8.24
N SER A 92 -21.60 6.03 -8.14
CA SER A 92 -21.60 4.60 -7.78
C SER A 92 -20.19 4.14 -7.40
N ASN A 93 -20.05 2.91 -6.90
CA ASN A 93 -18.74 2.28 -6.73
C ASN A 93 -18.06 2.10 -8.09
N LYS A 94 -16.75 2.40 -8.15
CA LYS A 94 -15.94 2.30 -9.37
C LYS A 94 -14.85 1.26 -9.17
N ILE A 95 -14.70 0.37 -10.15
CA ILE A 95 -13.67 -0.68 -10.12
C ILE A 95 -12.54 -0.28 -11.07
N ASN A 96 -11.31 -0.31 -10.56
CA ASN A 96 -10.12 0.08 -11.30
C ASN A 96 -9.00 -0.95 -11.12
N ASN A 97 -8.05 -0.95 -12.05
CA ASN A 97 -6.97 -1.92 -12.09
C ASN A 97 -5.75 -1.42 -11.32
N LEU A 98 -5.16 -2.32 -10.54
CA LEU A 98 -3.89 -2.12 -9.88
C LEU A 98 -2.84 -3.03 -10.53
N SER A 99 -1.68 -2.49 -10.82
CA SER A 99 -0.50 -3.26 -11.24
C SER A 99 0.71 -2.87 -10.43
N VAL A 100 1.63 -3.81 -10.26
CA VAL A 100 2.89 -3.60 -9.56
C VAL A 100 4.02 -4.17 -10.40
N ASN A 101 5.05 -3.36 -10.65
CA ASN A 101 6.20 -3.72 -11.48
C ASN A 101 5.78 -4.25 -12.86
N GLY A 102 4.71 -3.70 -13.43
CA GLY A 102 4.15 -4.10 -14.73
C GLY A 102 3.26 -5.35 -14.71
N SER A 103 3.15 -6.04 -13.59
CA SER A 103 2.29 -7.22 -13.43
C SER A 103 0.94 -6.84 -12.82
N ASN A 104 -0.13 -7.51 -13.26
CA ASN A 104 -1.45 -7.33 -12.66
C ASN A 104 -1.41 -7.71 -11.17
N ALA A 105 -1.88 -6.82 -10.33
CA ALA A 105 -1.95 -6.98 -8.87
C ALA A 105 -3.39 -7.01 -8.35
N GLY A 106 -4.37 -7.04 -9.25
CA GLY A 106 -5.79 -7.11 -8.93
C GLY A 106 -6.54 -5.82 -9.22
N THR A 107 -7.70 -5.70 -8.60
CA THR A 107 -8.58 -4.52 -8.72
C THR A 107 -8.88 -3.94 -7.35
N PHE A 108 -9.28 -2.68 -7.34
CA PHE A 108 -9.83 -2.03 -6.15
C PHE A 108 -11.11 -1.28 -6.49
N SER A 109 -11.94 -1.06 -5.48
CA SER A 109 -13.20 -0.33 -5.62
C SER A 109 -13.13 1.02 -4.94
N SER A 110 -13.36 2.10 -5.69
CA SER A 110 -13.59 3.43 -5.12
C SER A 110 -15.04 3.55 -4.70
N ALA A 111 -15.29 3.63 -3.40
CA ALA A 111 -16.64 3.71 -2.85
C ALA A 111 -17.35 5.00 -3.30
N ASN A 112 -18.64 4.89 -3.59
CA ASN A 112 -19.49 6.05 -3.84
C ASN A 112 -19.57 6.96 -2.60
N GLY A 113 -19.53 8.27 -2.82
CA GLY A 113 -19.75 9.28 -1.79
C GLY A 113 -18.73 10.41 -1.79
N TYR A 114 -18.91 11.34 -0.85
CA TYR A 114 -18.06 12.53 -0.72
C TYR A 114 -16.80 12.30 0.12
N ALA A 115 -16.78 11.26 0.94
CA ALA A 115 -15.64 10.92 1.79
C ALA A 115 -14.71 9.93 1.09
N TYR A 116 -13.40 10.15 1.23
CA TYR A 116 -12.40 9.18 0.83
C TYR A 116 -12.45 7.96 1.74
N LYS A 117 -12.47 6.77 1.16
CA LYS A 117 -12.50 5.49 1.87
C LYS A 117 -11.40 4.58 1.38
N ALA A 118 -10.86 3.78 2.29
CA ALA A 118 -9.85 2.80 1.96
C ALA A 118 -10.47 1.60 1.23
N SER A 119 -9.88 1.23 0.10
CA SER A 119 -10.00 -0.09 -0.50
C SER A 119 -8.66 -0.81 -0.35
N THR A 120 -8.68 -2.07 0.07
CA THR A 120 -7.45 -2.82 0.38
C THR A 120 -7.24 -3.94 -0.63
N VAL A 121 -6.04 -3.99 -1.19
CA VAL A 121 -5.55 -5.12 -1.99
C VAL A 121 -4.45 -5.80 -1.18
N ASN A 122 -4.64 -7.08 -0.88
CA ASN A 122 -3.75 -7.88 -0.05
C ASN A 122 -2.83 -8.77 -0.91
N GLY A 123 -1.76 -9.28 -0.30
CA GLY A 123 -0.91 -10.30 -0.93
C GLY A 123 -0.05 -9.79 -2.07
N ILE A 124 0.27 -8.51 -2.11
CA ILE A 124 1.11 -7.91 -3.13
C ILE A 124 2.58 -8.16 -2.80
N TYR A 125 3.29 -8.89 -3.65
CA TYR A 125 4.72 -9.09 -3.47
C TYR A 125 5.51 -7.86 -3.92
N LEU A 126 6.27 -7.26 -2.99
CA LEU A 126 7.22 -6.18 -3.27
C LEU A 126 8.65 -6.67 -3.03
N LYS A 127 9.55 -6.32 -3.92
CA LYS A 127 10.98 -6.57 -3.76
C LYS A 127 11.60 -5.48 -2.89
N LYS A 128 12.62 -5.82 -2.11
CA LYS A 128 13.44 -4.82 -1.41
C LYS A 128 13.92 -3.74 -2.38
N GLY A 129 13.82 -2.48 -1.97
CA GLY A 129 14.12 -1.32 -2.79
C GLY A 129 12.89 -0.78 -3.51
N GLN A 130 13.10 -0.26 -4.70
CA GLN A 130 12.06 0.42 -5.48
C GLN A 130 11.13 -0.55 -6.18
N ASN A 131 9.84 -0.23 -6.14
CA ASN A 131 8.76 -0.89 -6.88
C ASN A 131 7.87 0.19 -7.49
N THR A 132 7.27 -0.09 -8.64
CA THR A 132 6.32 0.81 -9.27
C THR A 132 4.90 0.30 -9.02
N VAL A 133 4.09 1.10 -8.35
CA VAL A 133 2.64 0.89 -8.21
C VAL A 133 1.95 1.72 -9.28
N LYS A 134 1.06 1.13 -10.07
CA LYS A 134 0.33 1.82 -11.13
C LYS A 134 -1.16 1.52 -11.04
N ILE A 135 -1.96 2.56 -11.22
CA ILE A 135 -3.42 2.50 -11.36
C ILE A 135 -3.77 2.84 -12.80
N THR A 136 -4.64 2.04 -13.38
CA THR A 136 -5.24 2.30 -14.70
C THR A 136 -6.74 2.32 -14.53
N MET A 137 -7.38 3.38 -15.01
CA MET A 137 -8.83 3.48 -14.98
C MET A 137 -9.45 2.35 -15.81
N SER A 138 -10.40 1.66 -15.22
CA SER A 138 -11.19 0.64 -15.92
C SER A 138 -12.61 1.15 -16.16
N TRP A 139 -13.28 1.59 -15.11
CA TRP A 139 -14.66 2.04 -15.23
C TRP A 139 -15.01 3.16 -14.24
N GLY A 140 -15.55 4.23 -14.79
CA GLY A 140 -16.17 5.34 -14.06
C GLY A 140 -15.19 6.31 -13.38
N TYR A 141 -15.64 7.52 -13.17
CA TYR A 141 -14.85 8.60 -12.60
C TYR A 141 -14.62 8.42 -11.10
N PHE A 142 -13.40 8.68 -10.65
CA PHE A 142 -13.05 8.63 -9.24
C PHE A 142 -11.92 9.60 -8.93
N SER A 143 -11.72 9.87 -7.64
CA SER A 143 -10.58 10.64 -7.15
C SER A 143 -9.75 9.79 -6.20
N LEU A 144 -8.43 9.85 -6.34
CA LEU A 144 -7.45 9.20 -5.48
C LEU A 144 -6.79 10.24 -4.58
N ASP A 145 -6.80 10.01 -3.27
CA ASP A 145 -6.20 10.87 -2.26
C ASP A 145 -4.76 10.44 -1.96
N TYR A 146 -4.58 9.24 -1.43
CA TYR A 146 -3.27 8.66 -1.18
C TYR A 146 -3.34 7.14 -1.17
N ILE A 147 -2.16 6.53 -1.15
CA ILE A 147 -2.03 5.09 -0.88
C ILE A 147 -1.21 4.86 0.38
N THR A 148 -1.47 3.75 1.08
CA THR A 148 -0.58 3.26 2.12
C THR A 148 -0.12 1.84 1.81
N ILE A 149 1.11 1.54 2.24
CA ILE A 149 1.75 0.25 2.05
C ILE A 149 2.16 -0.27 3.41
N GLU A 150 1.68 -1.44 3.76
CA GLU A 150 1.94 -2.10 5.03
C GLU A 150 2.43 -3.52 4.78
N LYS A 151 3.56 -3.90 5.39
CA LYS A 151 4.07 -5.27 5.29
C LYS A 151 3.10 -6.21 6.01
N MET A 152 2.78 -7.33 5.41
CA MET A 152 1.97 -8.36 6.03
C MET A 152 2.85 -9.26 6.91
N SER A 153 2.33 -9.67 8.06
CA SER A 153 2.96 -10.76 8.82
C SER A 153 2.93 -12.06 8.00
N SER A 154 3.84 -12.97 8.25
CA SER A 154 3.88 -14.27 7.53
C SER A 154 2.56 -15.03 7.66
N SER A 155 1.92 -15.01 8.83
CA SER A 155 0.59 -15.60 9.05
C SER A 155 -0.50 -14.95 8.19
N ASN A 156 -0.54 -13.62 8.14
CA ASN A 156 -1.52 -12.89 7.35
C ASN A 156 -1.28 -13.05 5.84
N ALA A 157 -0.02 -13.12 5.42
CA ALA A 157 0.34 -13.38 4.03
C ALA A 157 -0.11 -14.77 3.58
N TYR A 158 0.05 -15.76 4.43
CA TYR A 158 -0.41 -17.13 4.17
C TYR A 158 -1.94 -17.19 4.02
N THR A 159 -2.68 -16.63 4.98
CA THR A 159 -4.16 -16.59 4.92
C THR A 159 -4.66 -15.81 3.70
N ALA A 160 -4.01 -14.72 3.32
CA ALA A 160 -4.37 -13.98 2.12
C ALA A 160 -4.13 -14.81 0.84
N ALA A 161 -3.05 -15.59 0.79
CA ALA A 161 -2.77 -16.48 -0.32
C ALA A 161 -3.77 -17.64 -0.39
N GLU A 162 -4.14 -18.24 0.74
CA GLU A 162 -5.19 -19.27 0.79
C GLU A 162 -6.54 -18.76 0.28
N ASN A 163 -6.94 -17.56 0.65
CA ASN A 163 -8.19 -16.95 0.19
C ASN A 163 -8.18 -16.55 -1.30
N LEU A 164 -6.99 -16.46 -1.91
CA LEU A 164 -6.84 -16.19 -3.34
C LEU A 164 -6.82 -17.47 -4.19
N VAL A 165 -6.70 -18.64 -3.56
CA VAL A 165 -6.71 -19.92 -4.28
C VAL A 165 -8.15 -20.33 -4.54
N ASP A 166 -8.67 -19.89 -5.67
CA ASP A 166 -9.82 -20.50 -6.30
C ASP A 166 -9.41 -21.93 -6.75
N PRO A 167 -10.17 -22.99 -6.40
CA PRO A 167 -9.93 -24.34 -6.91
C PRO A 167 -9.95 -24.43 -8.45
N TYR A 168 -10.52 -23.42 -9.12
CA TYR A 168 -10.48 -23.27 -10.58
C TYR A 168 -9.40 -22.31 -11.08
N ALA A 169 -8.53 -21.83 -10.18
CA ALA A 169 -7.48 -20.87 -10.52
C ALA A 169 -6.47 -21.46 -11.52
N SER A 170 -5.93 -20.57 -12.36
CA SER A 170 -4.90 -20.91 -13.33
C SER A 170 -3.65 -21.54 -12.66
N GLN A 171 -2.88 -22.34 -13.40
CA GLN A 171 -1.66 -23.00 -12.91
C GLN A 171 -0.65 -22.01 -12.27
N SER A 172 -0.65 -20.75 -12.68
CA SER A 172 0.21 -19.71 -12.10
C SER A 172 -0.17 -19.36 -10.66
N THR A 173 -1.47 -19.32 -10.36
CA THR A 173 -1.97 -19.07 -9.00
C THR A 173 -1.72 -20.27 -8.09
N GLN A 174 -1.88 -21.50 -8.60
CA GLN A 174 -1.55 -22.72 -7.88
C GLN A 174 -0.05 -22.85 -7.58
N ARG A 175 0.83 -22.41 -8.50
CA ARG A 175 2.28 -22.34 -8.27
C ARG A 175 2.65 -21.33 -7.19
N LEU A 176 1.99 -20.18 -7.16
CA LEU A 176 2.19 -19.19 -6.11
C LEU A 176 1.78 -19.74 -4.74
N TYR A 177 0.64 -20.41 -4.68
CA TYR A 177 0.17 -21.07 -3.46
C TYR A 177 1.16 -22.16 -2.96
N SER A 178 1.63 -23.04 -3.85
CA SER A 178 2.62 -24.06 -3.52
C SER A 178 3.92 -23.45 -3.02
N TYR A 179 4.39 -22.39 -3.68
CA TYR A 179 5.58 -21.67 -3.25
C TYR A 179 5.39 -21.04 -1.85
N MET A 180 4.25 -20.41 -1.60
CA MET A 180 3.91 -19.83 -0.30
C MET A 180 3.86 -20.88 0.79
N LYS A 181 3.24 -22.03 0.52
CA LYS A 181 3.18 -23.18 1.43
C LYS A 181 4.56 -23.76 1.72
N ASP A 182 5.43 -23.86 0.71
CA ASP A 182 6.79 -24.41 0.89
C ASP A 182 7.70 -23.46 1.66
N VAL A 183 7.62 -22.16 1.41
CA VAL A 183 8.48 -21.15 2.05
C VAL A 183 8.02 -20.81 3.46
N TYR A 184 6.72 -20.74 3.71
CA TYR A 184 6.15 -20.27 4.97
C TYR A 184 5.55 -21.42 5.81
N GLY A 185 5.01 -22.46 5.20
CA GLY A 185 4.42 -23.60 5.89
C GLY A 185 5.41 -24.47 6.65
N LYS A 186 6.69 -24.51 6.22
CA LYS A 186 7.76 -25.22 6.93
C LYS A 186 8.28 -24.53 8.19
N LYS A 187 7.87 -23.29 8.45
CA LYS A 187 8.28 -22.52 9.63
C LYS A 187 7.25 -22.54 10.77
N VAL A 188 6.16 -23.26 10.63
CA VAL A 188 5.03 -23.28 11.59
C VAL A 188 4.87 -24.65 12.26
N ILE A 189 5.86 -25.53 12.14
CA ILE A 189 5.92 -26.79 12.90
C ILE A 189 6.97 -26.65 13.98
#